data_8ded25ea8f32e24270781a6286e67d48
#
_entry.id   8ded25ea8f32e24270781a6286e67d48
#
_cell.length_a   1.000
_cell.length_b   1.000
_cell.length_c   1.000
_cell.angle_alpha   90.00
_cell.angle_beta   90.00
_cell.angle_gamma   90.00
#
_symmetry.space_group_name_H-M   'P 1'
#
loop_
_entity.id
_entity.type
_entity.pdbx_description
1 polymer ?
#
loop_
_entity_poly.entity_id
_entity_poly.type
_entity_poly.pdbx_seq_one_letter_code
_entity_poly.pdbx_strand_id
1 'polypeptide(L)'
;MNIHNLKTVACYNSRLLLRSWMFRLFLLLLFLIIILYQVLAQTNIFYGINSGLVTLSSYFPHENAYLFTILQIVPLIFLAGTFLGKERKMDSMDSVYYRPESNADYVVGMMLGFAKTFMMMAGISLVIGMLLHIFASDSPFNFWLYPFYWLTMIFPALVFALG
;
A
#
# COMPACT_ATOMS: atom_id res chain seq x y z
N MET A 1 -23.33 3.27 15.69
CA MET A 1 -21.94 3.03 15.29
C MET A 1 -21.05 3.22 16.50
N ASN A 2 -20.43 2.16 17.01
CA ASN A 2 -19.60 2.22 18.22
C ASN A 2 -18.12 2.37 17.80
N ILE A 3 -17.51 3.53 18.04
CA ILE A 3 -16.13 3.85 17.64
C ILE A 3 -15.12 2.85 18.22
N HIS A 4 -15.38 2.34 19.43
CA HIS A 4 -14.49 1.37 20.07
C HIS A 4 -14.46 0.04 19.31
N ASN A 5 -15.61 -0.49 18.92
CA ASN A 5 -15.74 -1.72 18.16
C ASN A 5 -15.07 -1.58 16.78
N LEU A 6 -15.32 -0.47 16.11
CA LEU A 6 -14.76 -0.15 14.80
C LEU A 6 -13.22 -0.12 14.84
N LYS A 7 -12.63 0.53 15.85
CA LYS A 7 -11.18 0.57 16.04
C LYS A 7 -10.61 -0.83 16.32
N THR A 8 -11.31 -1.64 17.10
CA THR A 8 -10.89 -3.00 17.44
C THR A 8 -10.87 -3.89 16.20
N VAL A 9 -11.94 -3.87 15.40
CA VAL A 9 -12.06 -4.62 14.14
C VAL A 9 -10.99 -4.17 13.14
N ALA A 10 -10.78 -2.87 12.96
CA ALA A 10 -9.76 -2.32 12.07
C ALA A 10 -8.35 -2.75 12.49
N CYS A 11 -8.04 -2.70 13.78
CA CYS A 11 -6.74 -3.11 14.30
C CYS A 11 -6.51 -4.60 14.13
N TYR A 12 -7.53 -5.42 14.38
CA TYR A 12 -7.47 -6.86 14.20
C TYR A 12 -7.20 -7.24 12.73
N ASN A 13 -7.98 -6.69 11.80
CA ASN A 13 -7.81 -6.96 10.36
C ASN A 13 -6.46 -6.49 9.83
N SER A 14 -5.99 -5.31 10.25
CA SER A 14 -4.66 -4.82 9.90
C SER A 14 -3.55 -5.79 10.37
N ARG A 15 -3.62 -6.29 11.60
CA ARG A 15 -2.66 -7.27 12.13
C ARG A 15 -2.73 -8.60 11.40
N LEU A 16 -3.94 -9.05 11.06
CA LEU A 16 -4.16 -10.30 10.34
C LEU A 16 -3.53 -10.25 8.94
N LEU A 17 -3.69 -9.14 8.23
CA LEU A 17 -3.03 -8.90 6.93
C LEU A 17 -1.51 -8.94 7.05
N LEU A 18 -0.94 -8.16 7.95
CA LEU A 18 0.50 -8.08 8.15
C LEU A 18 1.11 -9.42 8.60
N ARG A 19 0.32 -10.29 9.24
CA ARG A 19 0.72 -11.64 9.65
C ARG A 19 0.61 -12.66 8.51
N SER A 20 -0.18 -12.39 7.48
CA SER A 20 -0.34 -13.29 6.34
C SER A 20 0.98 -13.46 5.59
N TRP A 21 1.40 -14.73 5.38
CA TRP A 21 2.62 -15.07 4.65
C TRP A 21 2.59 -14.54 3.20
N MET A 22 1.47 -14.73 2.51
CA MET A 22 1.29 -14.26 1.15
C MET A 22 1.43 -12.74 1.04
N PHE A 23 0.83 -12.01 1.98
CA PHE A 23 0.91 -10.57 2.00
C PHE A 23 2.35 -10.07 2.25
N ARG A 24 3.10 -10.74 3.12
CA ARG A 24 4.52 -10.42 3.34
C ARG A 24 5.37 -10.67 2.11
N LEU A 25 5.10 -11.75 1.37
CA LEU A 25 5.79 -12.03 0.11
C LEU A 25 5.53 -10.94 -0.92
N PHE A 26 4.27 -10.54 -1.10
CA PHE A 26 3.92 -9.44 -2.01
C PHE A 26 4.60 -8.13 -1.62
N LEU A 27 4.66 -7.82 -0.33
CA LEU A 27 5.36 -6.65 0.18
C LEU A 27 6.85 -6.67 -0.14
N LEU A 28 7.50 -7.78 0.16
CA LEU A 28 8.92 -7.94 -0.10
C LEU A 28 9.22 -7.77 -1.57
N LEU A 29 8.41 -8.40 -2.44
CA LEU A 29 8.55 -8.31 -3.89
C LEU A 29 8.30 -6.88 -4.38
N LEU A 30 7.28 -6.20 -3.86
CA LEU A 30 6.95 -4.82 -4.20
C LEU A 30 8.12 -3.88 -3.86
N PHE A 31 8.65 -3.94 -2.65
CA PHE A 31 9.78 -3.10 -2.25
C PHE A 31 11.04 -3.44 -3.02
N LEU A 32 11.29 -4.71 -3.30
CA LEU A 32 12.44 -5.12 -4.10
C LEU A 32 12.36 -4.55 -5.51
N ILE A 33 11.20 -4.61 -6.16
CA ILE A 33 11.01 -4.02 -7.50
C ILE A 33 11.23 -2.49 -7.46
N ILE A 34 10.67 -1.79 -6.48
CA ILE A 34 10.84 -0.34 -6.35
C ILE A 34 12.31 0.03 -6.17
N ILE A 35 13.02 -0.68 -5.28
CA ILE A 35 14.45 -0.42 -5.03
C ILE A 35 15.26 -0.71 -6.28
N LEU A 36 15.06 -1.85 -6.91
CA LEU A 36 15.77 -2.20 -8.16
C LEU A 36 15.54 -1.16 -9.25
N TYR A 37 14.28 -0.76 -9.46
CA TYR A 37 13.96 0.22 -10.48
C TYR A 37 14.63 1.57 -10.19
N GLN A 38 14.58 2.06 -8.96
CA GLN A 38 15.19 3.33 -8.60
C GLN A 38 16.72 3.29 -8.72
N VAL A 39 17.35 2.19 -8.33
CA VAL A 39 18.81 2.00 -8.51
C VAL A 39 19.18 1.94 -9.99
N LEU A 40 18.42 1.21 -10.80
CA LEU A 40 18.65 1.12 -12.25
C LEU A 40 18.40 2.46 -12.95
N ALA A 41 17.41 3.25 -12.51
CA ALA A 41 17.17 4.57 -13.06
C ALA A 41 18.30 5.57 -12.77
N GLN A 42 19.08 5.34 -11.72
CA GLN A 42 20.25 6.16 -11.37
C GLN A 42 21.52 5.70 -12.07
N THR A 43 21.60 4.43 -12.48
CA THR A 43 22.72 3.93 -13.26
C THR A 43 22.56 4.32 -14.74
N ASN A 44 23.69 4.66 -15.42
CA ASN A 44 23.71 5.12 -16.81
C ASN A 44 23.07 4.17 -17.84
N ILE A 45 22.58 3.03 -17.44
CA ILE A 45 21.93 2.01 -18.31
C ILE A 45 20.66 2.57 -18.96
N PHE A 46 19.93 3.45 -18.26
CA PHE A 46 18.72 4.11 -18.79
C PHE A 46 18.94 5.55 -19.32
N TYR A 47 20.15 6.08 -19.18
CA TYR A 47 20.45 7.46 -19.57
C TYR A 47 20.31 7.78 -21.07
N GLY A 48 20.23 6.77 -21.93
CA GLY A 48 20.05 7.01 -23.35
C GLY A 48 18.67 7.55 -23.75
N ILE A 49 17.67 7.37 -22.90
CA ILE A 49 16.25 7.69 -23.25
C ILE A 49 15.70 8.88 -22.46
N ASN A 50 16.12 9.11 -21.21
CA ASN A 50 15.46 10.06 -20.31
C ASN A 50 16.42 11.00 -19.54
N SER A 51 17.61 11.29 -20.04
CA SER A 51 18.63 12.07 -19.32
C SER A 51 18.14 13.46 -18.82
N GLY A 52 17.19 14.07 -19.50
CA GLY A 52 16.61 15.36 -19.08
C GLY A 52 15.55 15.25 -17.96
N LEU A 53 14.88 14.12 -17.82
CA LEU A 53 13.84 13.94 -16.82
C LEU A 53 14.39 13.60 -15.44
N VAL A 54 15.50 12.86 -15.39
CA VAL A 54 16.13 12.45 -14.13
C VAL A 54 16.68 13.65 -13.33
N THR A 55 16.95 14.78 -14.00
CA THR A 55 17.39 16.02 -13.35
C THR A 55 16.26 16.78 -12.64
N LEU A 56 15.01 16.40 -12.86
CA LEU A 56 13.86 17.03 -12.20
C LEU A 56 13.68 16.51 -10.77
N SER A 57 13.53 17.40 -9.82
CA SER A 57 13.29 17.06 -8.40
C SER A 57 12.02 16.22 -8.16
N SER A 58 11.05 16.26 -9.09
CA SER A 58 9.81 15.51 -9.04
C SER A 58 9.88 14.11 -9.63
N TYR A 59 10.95 13.76 -10.36
CA TYR A 59 11.06 12.49 -11.07
C TYR A 59 10.99 11.28 -10.12
N PHE A 60 11.89 11.22 -9.13
CA PHE A 60 11.95 10.08 -8.19
C PHE A 60 10.68 9.90 -7.35
N PRO A 61 10.10 10.95 -6.73
CA PRO A 61 8.84 10.77 -6.00
C PRO A 61 7.68 10.38 -6.90
N HIS A 62 7.63 10.88 -8.14
CA HIS A 62 6.62 10.50 -9.13
C HIS A 62 6.74 9.03 -9.53
N GLU A 63 7.93 8.58 -9.91
CA GLU A 63 8.18 7.19 -10.30
C GLU A 63 7.91 6.21 -9.16
N ASN A 64 8.30 6.56 -7.93
CA ASN A 64 7.99 5.77 -6.75
C ASN A 64 6.46 5.64 -6.56
N ALA A 65 5.72 6.76 -6.67
CA ALA A 65 4.28 6.77 -6.55
C ALA A 65 3.61 5.93 -7.66
N TYR A 66 4.07 6.06 -8.89
CA TYR A 66 3.57 5.32 -10.04
C TYR A 66 3.77 3.81 -9.88
N LEU A 67 5.00 3.38 -9.58
CA LEU A 67 5.32 1.97 -9.36
C LEU A 67 4.55 1.38 -8.19
N PHE A 68 4.49 2.09 -7.06
CA PHE A 68 3.73 1.63 -5.89
C PHE A 68 2.25 1.48 -6.25
N THR A 69 1.66 2.44 -6.96
CA THR A 69 0.25 2.43 -7.37
C THR A 69 -0.07 1.23 -8.25
N ILE A 70 0.78 0.89 -9.21
CA ILE A 70 0.59 -0.27 -10.08
C ILE A 70 0.80 -1.58 -9.31
N LEU A 71 1.91 -1.69 -8.58
CA LEU A 71 2.27 -2.93 -7.91
C LEU A 71 1.31 -3.30 -6.77
N GLN A 72 0.68 -2.32 -6.10
CA GLN A 72 -0.31 -2.61 -5.05
C GLN A 72 -1.60 -3.24 -5.58
N ILE A 73 -1.90 -3.13 -6.89
CA ILE A 73 -3.09 -3.74 -7.49
C ILE A 73 -3.05 -5.26 -7.33
N VAL A 74 -1.88 -5.87 -7.46
CA VAL A 74 -1.72 -7.34 -7.35
C VAL A 74 -2.16 -7.86 -5.95
N PRO A 75 -1.60 -7.36 -4.83
CA PRO A 75 -2.07 -7.79 -3.51
C PRO A 75 -3.52 -7.41 -3.24
N LEU A 76 -4.04 -6.31 -3.81
CA LEU A 76 -5.45 -5.94 -3.66
C LEU A 76 -6.38 -6.97 -4.30
N ILE A 77 -6.12 -7.38 -5.55
CA ILE A 77 -6.91 -8.42 -6.24
C ILE A 77 -6.83 -9.74 -5.47
N PHE A 78 -5.64 -10.11 -5.00
CA PHE A 78 -5.45 -11.34 -4.22
C PHE A 78 -6.23 -11.31 -2.90
N LEU A 79 -6.23 -10.17 -2.22
CA LEU A 79 -7.00 -9.98 -0.99
C LEU A 79 -8.50 -10.10 -1.25
N ALA A 80 -9.02 -9.49 -2.32
CA ALA A 80 -10.43 -9.63 -2.70
C ALA A 80 -10.82 -11.09 -2.84
N GLY A 81 -10.03 -11.88 -3.58
CA GLY A 81 -10.27 -13.31 -3.78
C GLY A 81 -10.21 -14.14 -2.49
N THR A 82 -9.25 -13.85 -1.61
CA THR A 82 -9.08 -14.61 -0.35
C THR A 82 -10.14 -14.28 0.69
N PHE A 83 -10.59 -13.03 0.76
CA PHE A 83 -11.65 -12.62 1.69
C PHE A 83 -12.99 -13.19 1.29
N LEU A 84 -13.40 -13.03 0.03
CA LEU A 84 -14.63 -13.62 -0.49
C LEU A 84 -14.65 -15.16 -0.37
N GLY A 85 -13.48 -15.81 -0.53
CA GLY A 85 -13.34 -17.25 -0.36
C GLY A 85 -13.44 -17.72 1.09
N LYS A 86 -12.96 -16.92 2.06
CA LYS A 86 -13.07 -17.26 3.48
C LYS A 86 -14.49 -17.06 4.03
N GLU A 87 -15.18 -16.02 3.62
CA GLU A 87 -16.58 -15.81 4.03
C GLU A 87 -17.48 -16.94 3.54
N ARG A 88 -17.23 -17.50 2.34
CA ARG A 88 -17.97 -18.67 1.82
C ARG A 88 -17.63 -19.99 2.51
N LYS A 89 -16.42 -20.14 3.07
CA LYS A 89 -15.98 -21.39 3.74
C LYS A 89 -16.28 -21.41 5.22
N MET A 90 -16.67 -20.32 5.82
CA MET A 90 -17.11 -20.31 7.20
C MET A 90 -18.55 -20.81 7.25
N ASP A 91 -18.72 -22.14 7.42
CA ASP A 91 -19.91 -22.78 7.98
C ASP A 91 -20.24 -22.25 9.41
N SER A 92 -19.50 -21.28 9.86
CA SER A 92 -19.68 -20.55 11.11
C SER A 92 -20.53 -19.28 10.94
N MET A 93 -21.50 -19.31 10.01
CA MET A 93 -22.56 -18.29 9.98
C MET A 93 -23.22 -18.12 11.36
N ASP A 94 -23.36 -19.20 12.11
CA ASP A 94 -23.89 -19.18 13.48
C ASP A 94 -23.05 -18.30 14.44
N SER A 95 -21.72 -18.28 14.32
CA SER A 95 -20.89 -17.44 15.19
C SER A 95 -20.91 -15.95 14.85
N VAL A 96 -21.28 -15.58 13.61
CA VAL A 96 -21.42 -14.18 13.19
C VAL A 96 -22.75 -13.60 13.70
N TYR A 97 -23.81 -14.40 13.77
CA TYR A 97 -25.10 -13.96 14.30
C TYR A 97 -25.09 -13.69 15.81
N TYR A 98 -24.18 -14.29 16.56
CA TYR A 98 -24.04 -14.06 18.00
C TYR A 98 -23.11 -12.89 18.35
N ARG A 99 -22.54 -12.17 17.37
CA ARG A 99 -21.75 -10.98 17.65
C ARG A 99 -22.66 -9.80 17.96
N PRO A 100 -22.44 -9.10 19.08
CA PRO A 100 -23.20 -7.89 19.44
C PRO A 100 -22.85 -6.67 18.57
N GLU A 101 -22.14 -6.87 17.47
CA GLU A 101 -21.72 -5.82 16.54
C GLU A 101 -22.69 -5.75 15.35
N SER A 102 -23.00 -4.51 14.92
CA SER A 102 -23.76 -4.34 13.69
C SER A 102 -22.92 -4.76 12.48
N ASN A 103 -23.54 -5.36 11.45
CA ASN A 103 -22.86 -5.73 10.21
C ASN A 103 -22.13 -4.53 9.58
N ALA A 104 -22.70 -3.33 9.71
CA ALA A 104 -22.09 -2.09 9.24
C ALA A 104 -20.79 -1.78 9.98
N ASP A 105 -20.73 -1.92 11.31
CA ASP A 105 -19.52 -1.65 12.11
C ASP A 105 -18.39 -2.64 11.74
N TYR A 106 -18.75 -3.90 11.45
CA TYR A 106 -17.81 -4.91 11.00
C TYR A 106 -17.21 -4.57 9.62
N VAL A 107 -18.06 -4.29 8.62
CA VAL A 107 -17.62 -3.98 7.25
C VAL A 107 -16.77 -2.71 7.22
N VAL A 108 -17.23 -1.63 7.85
CA VAL A 108 -16.46 -0.37 7.93
C VAL A 108 -15.15 -0.56 8.69
N GLY A 109 -15.15 -1.34 9.77
CA GLY A 109 -13.93 -1.66 10.52
C GLY A 109 -12.91 -2.45 9.67
N MET A 110 -13.38 -3.39 8.85
CA MET A 110 -12.55 -4.14 7.92
C MET A 110 -11.93 -3.22 6.86
N MET A 111 -12.73 -2.36 6.23
CA MET A 111 -12.27 -1.36 5.25
C MET A 111 -11.19 -0.43 5.82
N LEU A 112 -11.41 0.08 7.03
CA LEU A 112 -10.44 0.91 7.73
C LEU A 112 -9.14 0.14 8.07
N GLY A 113 -9.24 -1.14 8.38
CA GLY A 113 -8.08 -2.02 8.60
C GLY A 113 -7.22 -2.17 7.35
N PHE A 114 -7.86 -2.35 6.18
CA PHE A 114 -7.17 -2.37 4.87
C PHE A 114 -6.52 -1.02 4.56
N ALA A 115 -7.31 0.04 4.59
CA ALA A 115 -6.84 1.39 4.30
C ALA A 115 -5.63 1.76 5.18
N LYS A 116 -5.68 1.49 6.48
CA LYS A 116 -4.58 1.69 7.42
C LYS A 116 -3.32 0.92 7.01
N THR A 117 -3.47 -0.35 6.60
CA THR A 117 -2.33 -1.18 6.23
C THR A 117 -1.65 -0.66 4.97
N PHE A 118 -2.43 -0.34 3.93
CA PHE A 118 -1.86 0.20 2.69
C PHE A 118 -1.28 1.62 2.87
N MET A 119 -1.90 2.44 3.72
CA MET A 119 -1.35 3.75 4.09
C MET A 119 0.03 3.64 4.77
N MET A 120 0.20 2.66 5.66
CA MET A 120 1.48 2.39 6.31
C MET A 120 2.53 1.92 5.30
N MET A 121 2.15 1.04 4.35
CA MET A 121 3.05 0.57 3.29
C MET A 121 3.47 1.67 2.34
N ALA A 122 2.53 2.51 1.91
CA ALA A 122 2.82 3.68 1.09
C ALA A 122 3.81 4.62 1.82
N GLY A 123 3.65 4.80 3.13
CA GLY A 123 4.60 5.56 3.95
C GLY A 123 6.01 4.94 3.97
N ILE A 124 6.12 3.62 4.12
CA ILE A 124 7.41 2.93 4.09
C ILE A 124 8.06 3.06 2.70
N SER A 125 7.28 2.86 1.62
CA SER A 125 7.78 3.04 0.25
C SER A 125 8.30 4.45 0.00
N LEU A 126 7.58 5.45 0.51
CA LEU A 126 7.97 6.85 0.42
C LEU A 126 9.30 7.10 1.16
N VAL A 127 9.46 6.60 2.37
CA VAL A 127 10.72 6.73 3.15
C VAL A 127 11.88 6.07 2.41
N ILE A 128 11.69 4.87 1.86
CA ILE A 128 12.71 4.18 1.05
C ILE A 128 13.07 5.04 -0.17
N GLY A 129 12.07 5.55 -0.89
CA GLY A 129 12.28 6.43 -2.04
C GLY A 129 13.03 7.73 -1.69
N MET A 130 12.70 8.35 -0.55
CA MET A 130 13.42 9.53 -0.04
C MET A 130 14.88 9.21 0.26
N LEU A 131 15.16 8.11 0.95
CA LEU A 131 16.54 7.71 1.27
C LEU A 131 17.36 7.46 0.00
N LEU A 132 16.80 6.73 -0.96
CA LEU A 132 17.46 6.47 -2.24
C LEU A 132 17.70 7.78 -3.02
N HIS A 133 16.75 8.72 -3.00
CA HIS A 133 16.91 10.01 -3.66
C HIS A 133 18.03 10.83 -3.02
N ILE A 134 18.13 10.86 -1.68
CA ILE A 134 19.17 11.63 -0.97
C ILE A 134 20.57 11.03 -1.17
N PHE A 135 20.69 9.69 -1.11
CA PHE A 135 21.98 9.03 -1.08
C PHE A 135 22.55 8.67 -2.46
N ALA A 136 21.69 8.48 -3.44
CA ALA A 136 22.13 7.92 -4.72
C ALA A 136 21.83 8.83 -5.94
N SER A 137 21.10 9.93 -5.77
CA SER A 137 20.69 10.79 -6.87
C SER A 137 21.46 12.13 -6.87
N ASP A 138 21.87 12.57 -8.05
CA ASP A 138 22.41 13.92 -8.29
C ASP A 138 21.32 14.97 -8.51
N SER A 139 20.04 14.57 -8.50
CA SER A 139 18.91 15.48 -8.71
C SER A 139 18.60 16.31 -7.45
N PRO A 140 18.09 17.56 -7.60
CA PRO A 140 17.76 18.41 -6.46
C PRO A 140 16.63 17.82 -5.62
N PHE A 141 16.90 17.59 -4.34
CA PHE A 141 15.91 17.05 -3.40
C PHE A 141 14.90 18.12 -2.95
N ASN A 142 13.59 17.81 -3.09
CA ASN A 142 12.52 18.67 -2.60
C ASN A 142 11.58 17.85 -1.70
N PHE A 143 11.63 18.11 -0.39
CA PHE A 143 10.85 17.42 0.61
C PHE A 143 9.32 17.52 0.40
N TRP A 144 8.83 18.69 -0.05
CA TRP A 144 7.39 18.96 -0.16
C TRP A 144 6.68 18.14 -1.24
N LEU A 145 7.41 17.59 -2.19
CA LEU A 145 6.83 16.75 -3.24
C LEU A 145 6.40 15.38 -2.71
N TYR A 146 7.09 14.84 -1.71
CA TYR A 146 6.81 13.50 -1.18
C TYR A 146 5.45 13.35 -0.50
N PRO A 147 5.02 14.24 0.41
CA PRO A 147 3.67 14.18 0.98
C PRO A 147 2.55 14.25 -0.07
N PHE A 148 2.75 15.03 -1.14
CA PHE A 148 1.80 15.10 -2.25
C PHE A 148 1.64 13.76 -2.95
N TYR A 149 2.75 13.13 -3.34
CA TYR A 149 2.73 11.82 -3.99
C TYR A 149 2.28 10.70 -3.06
N TRP A 150 2.49 10.83 -1.76
CA TRP A 150 1.96 9.86 -0.80
C TRP A 150 0.44 9.75 -0.84
N LEU A 151 -0.26 10.86 -0.99
CA LEU A 151 -1.72 10.85 -1.15
C LEU A 151 -2.16 10.10 -2.42
N THR A 152 -1.42 10.23 -3.51
CA THR A 152 -1.73 9.50 -4.76
C THR A 152 -1.51 7.99 -4.62
N MET A 153 -0.51 7.57 -3.85
CA MET A 153 -0.23 6.15 -3.58
C MET A 153 -1.35 5.44 -2.83
N ILE A 154 -2.07 6.16 -1.96
CA ILE A 154 -3.14 5.57 -1.13
C ILE A 154 -4.45 5.45 -1.90
N PHE A 155 -4.66 6.24 -2.93
CA PHE A 155 -5.92 6.34 -3.64
C PHE A 155 -6.49 4.99 -4.13
N PRO A 156 -5.72 4.10 -4.80
CA PRO A 156 -6.25 2.80 -5.23
C PRO A 156 -6.71 1.91 -4.07
N ALA A 157 -5.99 1.94 -2.95
CA ALA A 157 -6.36 1.18 -1.77
C ALA A 157 -7.65 1.72 -1.12
N LEU A 158 -7.86 3.03 -1.13
CA LEU A 158 -9.11 3.65 -0.67
C LEU A 158 -10.28 3.28 -1.58
N VAL A 159 -10.10 3.34 -2.90
CA VAL A 159 -11.14 2.93 -3.87
C VAL A 159 -11.51 1.46 -3.65
N PHE A 160 -10.53 0.58 -3.49
CA PHE A 160 -10.77 -0.82 -3.18
C PHE A 160 -11.51 -1.03 -1.85
N ALA A 161 -11.18 -0.24 -0.84
CA ALA A 161 -11.84 -0.35 0.46
C ALA A 161 -13.29 0.16 0.46
N LEU A 162 -13.64 1.05 -0.47
CA LEU A 162 -14.98 1.65 -0.57
C LEU A 162 -15.92 0.91 -1.55
N GLY A 163 -15.38 0.12 -2.48
CA GLY A 163 -16.15 -0.65 -3.47
C GLY A 163 -16.39 -2.08 -3.08
#